data_4c99431f3e1f0ac575ef927207fdf0f4
#
_entry.id   4c99431f3e1f0ac575ef927207fdf0f4
#
_cell.length_a   1.000
_cell.length_b   1.000
_cell.length_c   1.000
_cell.angle_alpha   90.00
_cell.angle_beta   90.00
_cell.angle_gamma   90.00
#
_symmetry.space_group_name_H-M   'P 1'
#
loop_
_entity.id
_entity.type
_entity.pdbx_description
1 polymer ?
#
loop_
_entity_poly.entity_id
_entity_poly.type
_entity_poly.pdbx_seq_one_letter_code
_entity_poly.pdbx_strand_id
1 'polypeptide(L)'
;MMSQTVLSPHHIGALARRTMLRSLAALMLGGGPLLLAACASHRAEPLPRRAANDVTKEALAQVGKPYRWGGSSPRHGFDCSGLVQHVYREALGIELPRTSREMGTRGTKVARADLAPGDLVFFQTGRHPNSHVGIYIGRGRFVHAPSSGSIVRVEAIDKRYWMKRFNGGRRPVKI
;
A
#
# COMPACT_ATOMS: atom_id res chain seq x y z
N MET A 1 7.02 -41.36 82.31
CA MET A 1 7.86 -42.50 82.01
C MET A 1 8.89 -42.03 81.04
N MET A 2 10.04 -41.59 81.51
CA MET A 2 11.27 -42.37 81.50
C MET A 2 11.74 -42.53 80.03
N SER A 3 12.90 -42.17 79.59
CA SER A 3 14.23 -41.96 80.21
C SER A 3 15.08 -41.47 79.01
N GLN A 4 15.80 -40.37 79.09
CA GLN A 4 17.26 -40.32 79.28
C GLN A 4 18.02 -41.31 78.39
N THR A 5 19.05 -40.89 77.62
CA THR A 5 20.42 -40.65 78.08
C THR A 5 21.25 -40.36 76.80
N VAL A 6 21.88 -39.24 76.61
CA VAL A 6 23.24 -38.83 77.04
C VAL A 6 24.41 -39.40 76.20
N LEU A 7 25.24 -38.40 75.83
CA LEU A 7 26.70 -38.33 75.68
C LEU A 7 27.34 -38.51 74.29
N SER A 8 27.82 -37.45 73.87
CA SER A 8 29.13 -36.97 73.35
C SER A 8 30.33 -37.88 73.77
N PRO A 9 31.58 -37.66 73.34
CA PRO A 9 32.22 -36.65 72.47
C PRO A 9 33.45 -37.14 71.65
N HIS A 10 34.16 -36.19 71.11
CA HIS A 10 35.59 -36.16 70.71
C HIS A 10 36.01 -36.94 69.47
N HIS A 11 36.86 -36.46 68.58
CA HIS A 11 38.13 -35.71 68.63
C HIS A 11 38.44 -35.21 67.18
N ILE A 12 38.79 -33.96 67.06
CA ILE A 12 40.11 -33.40 66.69
C ILE A 12 40.83 -34.11 65.53
N GLY A 13 41.13 -33.32 64.55
CA GLY A 13 42.09 -33.64 63.50
C GLY A 13 42.12 -32.64 62.40
N ALA A 14 42.84 -31.72 62.60
CA ALA A 14 43.52 -30.63 61.95
C ALA A 14 44.19 -30.95 60.60
N LEU A 15 44.44 -29.93 59.91
CA LEU A 15 45.43 -29.63 58.83
C LEU A 15 45.24 -30.22 57.44
N ALA A 16 45.07 -29.41 56.54
CA ALA A 16 46.10 -28.82 55.66
C ALA A 16 45.54 -28.40 54.30
N ARG A 17 45.57 -27.14 54.08
CA ARG A 17 46.08 -26.50 52.89
C ARG A 17 45.96 -27.28 51.57
N ARG A 18 45.18 -26.75 50.66
CA ARG A 18 45.78 -26.30 49.37
C ARG A 18 44.71 -25.53 48.53
N THR A 19 44.99 -24.28 48.44
CA THR A 19 44.58 -23.40 47.38
C THR A 19 44.46 -24.09 46.04
N MET A 20 43.28 -24.02 45.39
CA MET A 20 43.19 -24.02 43.99
C MET A 20 42.07 -23.05 43.59
N LEU A 21 42.53 -21.85 43.29
CA LEU A 21 41.83 -20.90 42.47
C LEU A 21 41.47 -21.60 41.16
N ARG A 22 40.22 -21.88 40.94
CA ARG A 22 39.70 -22.12 39.59
C ARG A 22 38.71 -21.03 39.28
N SER A 23 39.26 -20.05 38.59
CA SER A 23 38.52 -19.02 37.88
C SER A 23 37.54 -19.68 36.90
N LEU A 24 36.27 -19.71 37.25
CA LEU A 24 35.22 -19.92 36.27
C LEU A 24 35.00 -18.57 35.56
N ALA A 25 35.62 -18.42 34.40
CA ALA A 25 35.26 -17.41 33.46
C ALA A 25 33.82 -17.67 33.01
N ALA A 26 32.89 -16.93 33.58
CA ALA A 26 31.54 -16.86 33.09
C ALA A 26 31.60 -16.18 31.70
N LEU A 27 31.55 -16.98 30.65
CA LEU A 27 31.38 -16.55 29.29
C LEU A 27 29.97 -16.00 29.16
N MET A 28 29.84 -14.69 29.41
CA MET A 28 28.63 -13.93 29.06
C MET A 28 28.49 -13.94 27.55
N LEU A 29 27.79 -14.95 27.02
CA LEU A 29 27.24 -14.90 25.70
C LEU A 29 26.18 -13.78 25.69
N GLY A 30 26.63 -12.60 25.38
CA GLY A 30 25.77 -11.46 25.07
C GLY A 30 24.96 -11.73 23.81
N GLY A 31 23.87 -12.47 23.96
CA GLY A 31 22.83 -12.55 22.96
C GLY A 31 22.07 -11.22 22.93
N GLY A 32 22.65 -10.21 22.24
CA GLY A 32 21.92 -9.00 21.93
C GLY A 32 20.65 -9.38 21.14
N PRO A 33 19.49 -8.76 21.45
CA PRO A 33 18.33 -8.95 20.63
C PRO A 33 18.68 -8.49 19.20
N LEU A 34 18.72 -9.41 18.26
CA LEU A 34 18.74 -9.12 16.85
C LEU A 34 17.42 -8.39 16.57
N LEU A 35 17.47 -7.06 16.62
CA LEU A 35 16.40 -6.22 16.10
C LEU A 35 16.35 -6.48 14.60
N LEU A 36 15.58 -7.47 14.20
CA LEU A 36 15.07 -7.61 12.86
C LEU A 36 14.25 -6.36 12.60
N ALA A 37 14.91 -5.32 12.10
CA ALA A 37 14.23 -4.20 11.48
C ALA A 37 13.45 -4.78 10.28
N ALA A 38 12.22 -5.20 10.55
CA ALA A 38 11.28 -5.52 9.53
C ALA A 38 11.13 -4.24 8.70
N CYS A 39 11.74 -4.21 7.53
CA CYS A 39 11.41 -3.25 6.49
C CYS A 39 9.94 -3.46 6.16
N ALA A 40 9.07 -2.85 6.93
CA ALA A 40 7.67 -2.72 6.60
C ALA A 40 7.62 -1.89 5.32
N SER A 41 7.62 -2.56 4.18
CA SER A 41 7.28 -1.96 2.91
C SER A 41 5.94 -1.27 3.13
N HIS A 42 5.95 0.05 3.12
CA HIS A 42 4.77 0.88 3.36
C HIS A 42 3.80 0.63 2.21
N ARG A 43 3.00 -0.42 2.35
CA ARG A 43 1.91 -0.71 1.41
C ARG A 43 0.91 0.41 1.54
N ALA A 44 0.61 1.05 0.42
CA ALA A 44 -0.41 2.08 0.39
C ALA A 44 -1.75 1.50 0.89
N GLU A 45 -2.28 2.03 1.99
CA GLU A 45 -3.60 1.64 2.49
C GLU A 45 -4.67 1.93 1.42
N PRO A 46 -5.54 0.96 1.09
CA PRO A 46 -6.68 1.17 0.20
C PRO A 46 -7.58 2.29 0.69
N LEU A 47 -8.31 2.93 -0.22
CA LEU A 47 -9.39 3.83 0.18
C LEU A 47 -10.36 3.11 1.12
N PRO A 48 -10.93 3.79 2.12
CA PRO A 48 -12.02 3.24 2.92
C PRO A 48 -13.09 2.67 1.99
N ARG A 49 -13.66 1.52 2.34
CA ARG A 49 -14.60 0.77 1.47
C ARG A 49 -15.73 1.65 0.93
N ARG A 50 -16.26 2.54 1.76
CA ARG A 50 -17.30 3.50 1.35
C ARG A 50 -16.79 4.44 0.26
N ALA A 51 -15.65 5.08 0.47
CA ALA A 51 -15.05 5.99 -0.49
C ALA A 51 -14.72 5.30 -1.83
N ALA A 52 -14.16 4.09 -1.78
CA ALA A 52 -13.89 3.28 -2.97
C ALA A 52 -15.18 2.94 -3.74
N ASN A 53 -16.26 2.63 -3.03
CA ASN A 53 -17.57 2.37 -3.64
C ASN A 53 -18.16 3.63 -4.26
N ASP A 54 -18.08 4.79 -3.58
CA ASP A 54 -18.59 6.06 -4.09
C ASP A 54 -17.86 6.48 -5.38
N VAL A 55 -16.52 6.39 -5.39
CA VAL A 55 -15.70 6.64 -6.60
C VAL A 55 -16.07 5.68 -7.73
N THR A 56 -16.19 4.40 -7.43
CA THR A 56 -16.53 3.38 -8.45
C THR A 56 -17.92 3.61 -9.04
N LYS A 57 -18.89 3.90 -8.19
CA LYS A 57 -20.27 4.21 -8.60
C LYS A 57 -20.31 5.44 -9.50
N GLU A 58 -19.64 6.50 -9.09
CA GLU A 58 -19.60 7.75 -9.86
C GLU A 58 -18.89 7.55 -11.20
N ALA A 59 -17.76 6.83 -11.23
CA ALA A 59 -17.06 6.52 -12.48
C ALA A 59 -17.95 5.73 -13.46
N LEU A 60 -18.68 4.74 -12.97
CA LEU A 60 -19.59 3.93 -13.78
C LEU A 60 -20.78 4.75 -14.28
N ALA A 61 -21.27 5.73 -13.53
CA ALA A 61 -22.35 6.64 -13.95
C ALA A 61 -21.97 7.50 -15.16
N GLN A 62 -20.67 7.68 -15.42
CA GLN A 62 -20.20 8.43 -16.57
C GLN A 62 -20.00 7.57 -17.84
N VAL A 63 -20.16 6.27 -17.77
CA VAL A 63 -20.05 5.38 -18.93
C VAL A 63 -21.10 5.78 -20.00
N GLY A 64 -20.66 5.82 -21.27
CA GLY A 64 -21.47 6.28 -22.41
C GLY A 64 -21.37 7.77 -22.70
N LYS A 65 -20.82 8.60 -21.81
CA LYS A 65 -20.59 10.03 -22.09
C LYS A 65 -19.52 10.21 -23.17
N PRO A 66 -19.67 11.21 -24.05
CA PRO A 66 -18.75 11.40 -25.15
C PRO A 66 -17.36 11.84 -24.68
N TYR A 67 -16.34 11.40 -25.40
CA TYR A 67 -15.01 11.99 -25.25
C TYR A 67 -14.99 13.40 -25.84
N ARG A 68 -14.39 14.31 -25.12
CA ARG A 68 -14.07 15.65 -25.60
C ARG A 68 -12.72 16.10 -25.07
N TRP A 69 -11.84 16.53 -25.96
CA TRP A 69 -10.56 17.10 -25.56
C TRP A 69 -10.77 18.34 -24.66
N GLY A 70 -10.13 18.34 -23.48
CA GLY A 70 -10.30 19.39 -22.48
C GLY A 70 -11.63 19.32 -21.71
N GLY A 71 -12.50 18.36 -22.01
CA GLY A 71 -13.78 18.18 -21.34
C GLY A 71 -13.64 17.66 -19.93
N SER A 72 -14.50 18.15 -19.01
CA SER A 72 -14.50 17.81 -17.59
C SER A 72 -15.89 17.74 -16.95
N SER A 73 -16.93 17.60 -17.77
CA SER A 73 -18.31 17.56 -17.26
C SER A 73 -19.20 16.60 -18.06
N PRO A 74 -20.25 16.01 -17.42
CA PRO A 74 -21.18 15.12 -18.09
C PRO A 74 -21.91 15.77 -19.27
N ARG A 75 -22.13 17.07 -19.19
CA ARG A 75 -22.86 17.84 -20.23
C ARG A 75 -22.03 18.04 -21.51
N HIS A 76 -20.72 18.28 -21.34
CA HIS A 76 -19.84 18.63 -22.44
C HIS A 76 -18.93 17.51 -22.90
N GLY A 77 -18.92 16.39 -22.15
CA GLY A 77 -18.02 15.26 -22.35
C GLY A 77 -16.74 15.38 -21.55
N PHE A 78 -15.89 14.37 -21.66
CA PHE A 78 -14.69 14.20 -20.85
C PHE A 78 -13.46 13.88 -21.69
N ASP A 79 -12.31 14.44 -21.32
CA ASP A 79 -11.04 13.79 -21.58
C ASP A 79 -10.66 12.86 -20.42
N CYS A 80 -9.55 12.13 -20.54
CA CYS A 80 -9.18 11.12 -19.55
C CYS A 80 -8.99 11.71 -18.15
N SER A 81 -8.31 12.84 -18.01
CA SER A 81 -8.06 13.48 -16.71
C SER A 81 -9.26 14.28 -16.22
N GLY A 82 -10.04 14.87 -17.10
CA GLY A 82 -11.28 15.56 -16.74
C GLY A 82 -12.34 14.62 -16.18
N LEU A 83 -12.43 13.40 -16.71
CA LEU A 83 -13.26 12.34 -16.09
C LEU A 83 -12.82 12.04 -14.67
N VAL A 84 -11.52 11.86 -14.46
CA VAL A 84 -10.97 11.55 -13.13
C VAL A 84 -11.22 12.69 -12.16
N GLN A 85 -10.97 13.95 -12.57
CA GLN A 85 -11.28 15.13 -11.74
C GLN A 85 -12.74 15.16 -11.32
N HIS A 86 -13.65 15.03 -12.30
CA HIS A 86 -15.08 15.05 -12.04
C HIS A 86 -15.46 13.98 -11.01
N VAL A 87 -15.08 12.74 -11.24
CA VAL A 87 -15.43 11.61 -10.36
C VAL A 87 -14.93 11.82 -8.92
N TYR A 88 -13.69 12.26 -8.75
CA TYR A 88 -13.14 12.47 -7.41
C TYR A 88 -13.73 13.67 -6.68
N ARG A 89 -14.06 14.74 -7.41
CA ARG A 89 -14.74 15.89 -6.85
C ARG A 89 -16.16 15.52 -6.40
N GLU A 90 -16.94 14.86 -7.25
CA GLU A 90 -18.34 14.51 -6.93
C GLU A 90 -18.43 13.43 -5.84
N ALA A 91 -17.56 12.41 -5.89
CA ALA A 91 -17.62 11.31 -4.93
C ALA A 91 -17.02 11.65 -3.57
N LEU A 92 -15.93 12.41 -3.53
CA LEU A 92 -15.13 12.61 -2.31
C LEU A 92 -14.82 14.07 -1.97
N GLY A 93 -15.19 15.04 -2.82
CA GLY A 93 -14.81 16.44 -2.66
C GLY A 93 -13.30 16.67 -2.81
N ILE A 94 -12.59 15.80 -3.53
CA ILE A 94 -11.15 15.89 -3.73
C ILE A 94 -10.86 16.53 -5.08
N GLU A 95 -10.14 17.64 -5.09
CA GLU A 95 -9.64 18.27 -6.30
C GLU A 95 -8.31 17.64 -6.71
N LEU A 96 -8.29 17.06 -7.90
CA LEU A 96 -7.09 16.48 -8.49
C LEU A 96 -6.50 17.43 -9.56
N PRO A 97 -5.20 17.32 -9.87
CA PRO A 97 -4.59 18.12 -10.94
C PRO A 97 -5.31 17.95 -12.29
N ARG A 98 -5.22 18.98 -13.16
CA ARG A 98 -5.96 18.95 -14.44
C ARG A 98 -5.39 17.92 -15.43
N THR A 99 -4.12 17.62 -15.37
CA THR A 99 -3.49 16.75 -16.36
C THR A 99 -3.15 15.38 -15.79
N SER A 100 -3.27 14.35 -16.64
CA SER A 100 -2.88 12.98 -16.26
C SER A 100 -1.39 12.88 -15.85
N ARG A 101 -0.53 13.71 -16.44
CA ARG A 101 0.89 13.78 -16.08
C ARG A 101 1.08 14.22 -14.63
N GLU A 102 0.45 15.31 -14.23
CA GLU A 102 0.52 15.84 -12.85
C GLU A 102 -0.14 14.88 -11.86
N MET A 103 -1.29 14.29 -12.20
CA MET A 103 -1.91 13.24 -11.38
C MET A 103 -0.94 12.08 -11.11
N GLY A 104 -0.15 11.69 -12.12
CA GLY A 104 0.85 10.63 -12.01
C GLY A 104 2.00 10.93 -11.05
N THR A 105 2.18 12.19 -10.61
CA THR A 105 3.18 12.58 -9.61
C THR A 105 2.62 12.70 -8.19
N ARG A 106 1.29 12.64 -8.03
CA ARG A 106 0.60 12.83 -6.75
C ARG A 106 0.12 11.51 -6.17
N GLY A 107 -0.06 11.50 -4.85
CA GLY A 107 -0.52 10.32 -4.13
C GLY A 107 0.53 9.21 -3.98
N THR A 108 0.13 8.12 -3.37
CA THR A 108 1.01 6.97 -3.10
C THR A 108 1.13 6.07 -4.32
N LYS A 109 2.34 5.65 -4.67
CA LYS A 109 2.56 4.65 -5.74
C LYS A 109 1.93 3.32 -5.37
N VAL A 110 1.26 2.70 -6.35
CA VAL A 110 0.62 1.39 -6.18
C VAL A 110 1.12 0.46 -7.29
N ALA A 111 1.63 -0.70 -6.90
CA ALA A 111 1.97 -1.73 -7.87
C ALA A 111 0.70 -2.34 -8.47
N ARG A 112 0.81 -2.93 -9.67
CA ARG A 112 -0.34 -3.55 -10.35
C ARG A 112 -1.04 -4.61 -9.50
N ALA A 113 -0.28 -5.40 -8.74
CA ALA A 113 -0.81 -6.45 -7.87
C ALA A 113 -1.57 -5.92 -6.65
N ASP A 114 -1.29 -4.66 -6.24
CA ASP A 114 -1.86 -4.01 -5.06
C ASP A 114 -2.99 -3.02 -5.41
N LEU A 115 -3.42 -2.99 -6.68
CA LEU A 115 -4.50 -2.10 -7.13
C LEU A 115 -5.81 -2.43 -6.41
N ALA A 116 -6.43 -1.40 -5.87
CA ALA A 116 -7.73 -1.45 -5.21
C ALA A 116 -8.73 -0.50 -5.92
N PRO A 117 -10.05 -0.77 -5.82
CA PRO A 117 -11.05 0.12 -6.38
C PRO A 117 -10.87 1.57 -5.92
N GLY A 118 -10.93 2.51 -6.85
CA GLY A 118 -10.64 3.92 -6.65
C GLY A 118 -9.20 4.32 -6.96
N ASP A 119 -8.25 3.39 -7.15
CA ASP A 119 -6.91 3.77 -7.60
C ASP A 119 -6.92 4.31 -9.02
N LEU A 120 -6.01 5.24 -9.29
CA LEU A 120 -5.74 5.72 -10.65
C LEU A 120 -4.76 4.78 -11.34
N VAL A 121 -5.06 4.43 -12.58
CA VAL A 121 -4.17 3.62 -13.42
C VAL A 121 -3.69 4.46 -14.59
N PHE A 122 -2.37 4.45 -14.81
CA PHE A 122 -1.72 5.27 -15.82
C PHE A 122 -1.16 4.42 -16.95
N PHE A 123 -1.21 5.00 -18.14
CA PHE A 123 -0.72 4.36 -19.35
C PHE A 123 0.07 5.34 -20.21
N GLN A 124 1.04 4.82 -20.94
CA GLN A 124 1.74 5.58 -21.97
C GLN A 124 1.11 5.30 -23.33
N THR A 125 0.15 6.14 -23.72
CA THR A 125 -0.54 6.07 -25.02
C THR A 125 -0.02 7.09 -26.02
N GLY A 126 0.78 8.05 -25.55
CA GLY A 126 1.41 9.10 -26.35
C GLY A 126 2.92 9.17 -26.08
N ARG A 127 3.53 10.30 -26.42
CA ARG A 127 4.99 10.51 -26.32
C ARG A 127 5.53 10.51 -24.88
N HIS A 128 4.69 10.82 -23.90
CA HIS A 128 5.11 11.01 -22.52
C HIS A 128 4.56 9.91 -21.60
N PRO A 129 5.29 9.55 -20.52
CA PRO A 129 4.74 8.74 -19.44
C PRO A 129 3.45 9.38 -18.87
N ASN A 130 2.53 8.55 -18.38
CA ASN A 130 1.26 9.00 -17.82
C ASN A 130 0.43 9.89 -18.78
N SER A 131 0.55 9.66 -20.09
CA SER A 131 -0.22 10.40 -21.09
C SER A 131 -1.70 10.04 -21.11
N HIS A 132 -2.09 9.00 -20.38
CA HIS A 132 -3.46 8.57 -20.21
C HIS A 132 -3.70 8.05 -18.80
N VAL A 133 -4.94 8.26 -18.30
CA VAL A 133 -5.36 7.87 -16.96
C VAL A 133 -6.76 7.27 -16.99
N GLY A 134 -7.01 6.32 -16.08
CA GLY A 134 -8.32 5.78 -15.79
C GLY A 134 -8.49 5.50 -14.30
N ILE A 135 -9.70 5.15 -13.89
CA ILE A 135 -10.07 4.80 -12.52
C ILE A 135 -10.24 3.29 -12.43
N TYR A 136 -9.46 2.64 -11.60
CA TYR A 136 -9.58 1.20 -11.35
C TYR A 136 -10.83 0.91 -10.53
N ILE A 137 -11.64 -0.03 -11.00
CA ILE A 137 -12.92 -0.40 -10.39
C ILE A 137 -12.95 -1.83 -9.82
N GLY A 138 -11.76 -2.46 -9.71
CA GLY A 138 -11.63 -3.84 -9.25
C GLY A 138 -11.73 -4.87 -10.38
N ARG A 139 -11.38 -6.11 -10.05
CA ARG A 139 -11.45 -7.28 -10.96
C ARG A 139 -10.74 -7.06 -12.30
N GLY A 140 -9.58 -6.39 -12.27
CA GLY A 140 -8.80 -6.12 -13.48
C GLY A 140 -9.44 -5.12 -14.45
N ARG A 141 -10.43 -4.32 -14.03
CA ARG A 141 -11.16 -3.38 -14.89
C ARG A 141 -10.96 -1.93 -14.47
N PHE A 142 -11.04 -1.03 -15.43
CA PHE A 142 -10.96 0.41 -15.19
C PHE A 142 -11.91 1.18 -16.11
N VAL A 143 -12.36 2.35 -15.66
CA VAL A 143 -13.17 3.30 -16.42
C VAL A 143 -12.28 4.41 -16.95
N HIS A 144 -12.44 4.78 -18.21
CA HIS A 144 -11.68 5.86 -18.81
C HIS A 144 -12.40 6.52 -19.99
N ALA A 145 -11.95 7.71 -20.37
CA ALA A 145 -12.32 8.40 -21.61
C ALA A 145 -11.15 8.26 -22.60
N PRO A 146 -11.23 7.40 -23.62
CA PRO A 146 -10.05 6.96 -24.39
C PRO A 146 -9.49 8.00 -25.38
N SER A 147 -10.31 8.50 -26.32
CA SER A 147 -9.86 9.40 -27.39
C SER A 147 -11.06 10.00 -28.12
N SER A 148 -10.80 10.99 -29.01
CA SER A 148 -11.79 11.60 -29.88
C SER A 148 -12.58 10.57 -30.68
N GLY A 149 -13.89 10.82 -30.84
CA GLY A 149 -14.81 9.89 -31.51
C GLY A 149 -15.27 8.71 -30.69
N SER A 150 -14.83 8.62 -29.43
CA SER A 150 -15.18 7.56 -28.49
C SER A 150 -16.06 8.05 -27.35
N ILE A 151 -16.47 7.11 -26.49
CA ILE A 151 -17.22 7.37 -25.27
C ILE A 151 -16.43 6.87 -24.05
N VAL A 152 -16.78 7.35 -22.86
CA VAL A 152 -16.35 6.79 -21.58
C VAL A 152 -16.78 5.34 -21.52
N ARG A 153 -15.87 4.44 -21.17
CA ARG A 153 -16.13 3.01 -21.14
C ARG A 153 -15.30 2.26 -20.13
N VAL A 154 -15.70 1.04 -19.85
CA VAL A 154 -14.94 0.07 -19.05
C VAL A 154 -14.02 -0.72 -19.95
N GLU A 155 -12.77 -0.88 -19.55
CA GLU A 155 -11.78 -1.73 -20.21
C GLU A 155 -11.09 -2.65 -19.21
N ALA A 156 -10.57 -3.79 -19.72
CA ALA A 156 -9.77 -4.70 -18.92
C ALA A 156 -8.28 -4.32 -19.02
N ILE A 157 -7.61 -4.24 -17.86
CA ILE A 157 -6.21 -3.82 -17.77
C ILE A 157 -5.25 -4.89 -18.34
N ASP A 158 -5.68 -6.15 -18.42
CA ASP A 158 -4.95 -7.28 -18.97
C ASP A 158 -5.05 -7.41 -20.49
N LYS A 159 -5.92 -6.64 -21.16
CA LYS A 159 -5.88 -6.54 -22.61
C LYS A 159 -4.48 -6.17 -23.06
N ARG A 160 -3.96 -6.90 -24.05
CA ARG A 160 -2.59 -6.74 -24.59
C ARG A 160 -2.21 -5.27 -24.86
N TYR A 161 -3.16 -4.47 -25.35
CA TYR A 161 -2.94 -3.04 -25.60
C TYR A 161 -2.61 -2.26 -24.32
N TRP A 162 -3.41 -2.45 -23.26
CA TRP A 162 -3.27 -1.75 -21.99
C TRP A 162 -2.10 -2.30 -21.16
N MET A 163 -1.95 -3.62 -21.16
CA MET A 163 -0.86 -4.28 -20.44
C MET A 163 0.53 -3.79 -20.89
N LYS A 164 0.73 -3.63 -22.20
CA LYS A 164 2.00 -3.13 -22.77
C LYS A 164 2.27 -1.65 -22.47
N ARG A 165 1.24 -0.89 -22.11
CA ARG A 165 1.29 0.56 -21.89
C ARG A 165 1.16 0.97 -20.42
N PHE A 166 0.89 0.01 -19.55
CA PHE A 166 0.72 0.26 -18.14
C PHE A 166 2.00 0.86 -17.53
N ASN A 167 1.86 2.04 -16.92
CA ASN A 167 2.97 2.83 -16.38
C ASN A 167 2.92 2.95 -14.85
N GLY A 168 1.96 2.30 -14.19
CA GLY A 168 1.83 2.28 -12.74
C GLY A 168 0.46 2.72 -12.25
N GLY A 169 0.27 2.58 -10.95
CA GLY A 169 -0.90 3.04 -10.22
C GLY A 169 -0.57 4.16 -9.25
N ARG A 170 -1.59 4.96 -8.92
CA ARG A 170 -1.56 5.94 -7.82
C ARG A 170 -2.82 5.84 -7.00
N ARG A 171 -2.65 5.89 -5.71
CA ARG A 171 -3.74 6.06 -4.75
C ARG A 171 -3.80 7.53 -4.34
N PRO A 172 -4.82 8.27 -4.78
CA PRO A 172 -4.98 9.64 -4.35
C PRO A 172 -5.18 9.69 -2.86
N VAL A 173 -4.45 10.57 -2.19
CA VAL A 173 -4.64 10.91 -0.78
C VAL A 173 -5.28 12.28 -0.71
N LYS A 174 -6.09 12.54 0.32
CA LYS A 174 -6.61 13.88 0.58
C LYS A 174 -5.41 14.80 0.79
N ILE A 175 -5.30 15.82 -0.05
CA ILE A 175 -4.28 16.86 0.04
C ILE A 175 -4.77 17.91 1.02
#